data_60072db29105f1da4a142c243a8f607a
#
_entry.id   60072db29105f1da4a142c243a8f607a
#
_cell.length_a   1.000
_cell.length_b   1.000
_cell.length_c   1.000
_cell.angle_alpha   90.00
_cell.angle_beta   90.00
_cell.angle_gamma   90.00
#
_symmetry.space_group_name_H-M   'P 1'
#
loop_
_entity.id
_entity.type
_entity.pdbx_description
1 polymer ?
#
loop_
_entity_poly.entity_id
_entity_poly.type
_entity_poly.pdbx_seq_one_letter_code
_entity_poly.pdbx_strand_id
1 'polypeptide(L)'
;KYDIPIKRVLVMSENESADTELKSAECDLGWMVNSGIEGFDGLYGAEAKSAVCEALEKIGAGNGTINWKIRPWLISRQRYWGTPIPIIHCDSCGAVPVPEDQLPVELPRDVIFDGKGNPLETSESFLNVDCPKCGKPAKRETDTMDTFVDSSWYFLRFTDSMQTEN
;
A
#
# COMPACT_ATOMS: atom_id res chain seq x y z
N LYS A 1 -25.39 -17.81 -17.51
CA LYS A 1 -26.03 -17.80 -16.18
C LYS A 1 -26.97 -16.59 -16.01
N TYR A 2 -26.64 -15.45 -16.63
CA TYR A 2 -27.37 -14.20 -16.45
C TYR A 2 -28.02 -13.69 -17.74
N ASP A 3 -27.89 -14.42 -18.86
CA ASP A 3 -28.41 -14.06 -20.18
C ASP A 3 -28.11 -12.62 -20.62
N ILE A 4 -26.87 -12.17 -20.33
CA ILE A 4 -26.37 -10.85 -20.68
C ILE A 4 -25.72 -10.95 -22.06
N PRO A 5 -26.05 -10.07 -23.02
CA PRO A 5 -25.42 -10.06 -24.32
C PRO A 5 -23.92 -9.80 -24.21
N ILE A 6 -23.12 -10.57 -24.93
CA ILE A 6 -21.65 -10.42 -24.99
C ILE A 6 -21.30 -9.66 -26.26
N LYS A 7 -20.62 -8.54 -26.12
CA LYS A 7 -20.03 -7.80 -27.24
C LYS A 7 -18.53 -8.03 -27.24
N ARG A 8 -17.99 -8.58 -28.32
CA ARG A 8 -16.55 -8.75 -28.47
C ARG A 8 -15.91 -7.42 -28.79
N VAL A 9 -14.96 -6.97 -27.96
CA VAL A 9 -14.23 -5.71 -28.08
C VAL A 9 -12.71 -5.88 -28.19
N LEU A 10 -12.24 -7.15 -28.15
CA LEU A 10 -10.84 -7.51 -28.33
C LEU A 10 -10.74 -8.69 -29.32
N VAL A 11 -9.70 -8.66 -30.13
CA VAL A 11 -9.26 -9.79 -30.98
C VAL A 11 -7.78 -10.04 -30.77
N MET A 12 -7.35 -11.29 -30.88
CA MET A 12 -5.97 -11.70 -30.61
C MET A 12 -5.03 -11.47 -31.80
N SER A 13 -5.59 -11.32 -32.99
CA SER A 13 -4.86 -11.00 -34.22
C SER A 13 -5.51 -9.80 -34.92
N GLU A 14 -4.70 -8.91 -35.47
CA GLU A 14 -5.17 -7.70 -36.18
C GLU A 14 -6.14 -8.01 -37.34
N ASN A 15 -6.04 -9.20 -37.96
CA ASN A 15 -6.89 -9.62 -39.07
C ASN A 15 -8.03 -10.55 -38.63
N GLU A 16 -8.23 -10.77 -37.34
CA GLU A 16 -9.29 -11.61 -36.81
C GLU A 16 -10.63 -10.87 -36.87
N SER A 17 -11.69 -11.57 -37.33
CA SER A 17 -13.04 -10.97 -37.31
C SER A 17 -13.59 -10.86 -35.90
N ALA A 18 -14.13 -9.70 -35.58
CA ALA A 18 -14.81 -9.44 -34.32
C ALA A 18 -16.12 -10.25 -34.16
N ASP A 19 -16.67 -10.80 -35.26
CA ASP A 19 -17.87 -11.61 -35.27
C ASP A 19 -17.63 -13.09 -34.93
N THR A 20 -16.36 -13.46 -34.73
CA THR A 20 -16.01 -14.84 -34.33
C THR A 20 -16.53 -15.12 -32.93
N GLU A 21 -17.26 -16.22 -32.76
CA GLU A 21 -17.82 -16.62 -31.47
C GLU A 21 -16.74 -16.91 -30.44
N LEU A 22 -16.85 -16.30 -29.26
CA LEU A 22 -15.99 -16.54 -28.11
C LEU A 22 -16.33 -17.88 -27.45
N LYS A 23 -15.40 -18.83 -27.45
CA LYS A 23 -15.56 -20.14 -26.79
C LYS A 23 -15.17 -20.09 -25.31
N SER A 24 -14.31 -19.15 -24.93
CA SER A 24 -13.84 -18.92 -23.56
C SER A 24 -13.46 -17.46 -23.38
N ALA A 25 -13.21 -17.05 -22.11
CA ALA A 25 -12.69 -15.73 -21.82
C ALA A 25 -11.25 -15.60 -22.35
N GLU A 26 -10.98 -14.49 -23.05
CA GLU A 26 -9.65 -14.10 -23.51
C GLU A 26 -9.06 -13.11 -22.51
N CYS A 27 -7.90 -13.45 -21.92
CA CYS A 27 -7.26 -12.65 -20.86
C CYS A 27 -5.94 -12.01 -21.31
N ASP A 28 -5.50 -12.30 -22.53
CA ASP A 28 -4.26 -11.78 -23.08
C ASP A 28 -4.45 -10.38 -23.69
N LEU A 29 -3.34 -9.74 -24.05
CA LEU A 29 -3.36 -8.46 -24.75
C LEU A 29 -3.83 -8.67 -26.19
N GLY A 30 -4.73 -7.83 -26.64
CA GLY A 30 -5.30 -7.89 -28.00
C GLY A 30 -5.50 -6.52 -28.63
N TRP A 31 -6.02 -6.54 -29.82
CA TRP A 31 -6.42 -5.36 -30.60
C TRP A 31 -7.85 -4.97 -30.26
N MET A 32 -8.10 -3.70 -30.04
CA MET A 32 -9.46 -3.20 -29.82
C MET A 32 -10.28 -3.19 -31.11
N VAL A 33 -11.52 -3.67 -30.99
CA VAL A 33 -12.49 -3.70 -32.09
C VAL A 33 -13.90 -3.39 -31.52
N ASN A 34 -14.81 -2.95 -32.36
CA ASN A 34 -16.22 -2.72 -31.96
C ASN A 34 -16.40 -1.86 -30.70
N SER A 35 -15.44 -1.02 -30.35
CA SER A 35 -15.55 -0.16 -29.16
C SER A 35 -16.76 0.79 -29.25
N GLY A 36 -17.08 1.23 -30.46
CA GLY A 36 -18.11 2.23 -30.70
C GLY A 36 -17.67 3.65 -30.34
N ILE A 37 -16.39 3.84 -30.08
CA ILE A 37 -15.77 5.12 -29.74
C ILE A 37 -14.68 5.41 -30.77
N GLU A 38 -14.74 6.60 -31.38
CA GLU A 38 -13.76 7.01 -32.39
C GLU A 38 -12.35 7.04 -31.82
N GLY A 39 -11.39 6.48 -32.54
CA GLY A 39 -9.96 6.45 -32.18
C GLY A 39 -9.55 5.32 -31.23
N PHE A 40 -10.46 4.42 -30.82
CA PHE A 40 -10.12 3.30 -29.95
C PHE A 40 -9.89 1.99 -30.70
N ASP A 41 -10.69 1.76 -31.76
CA ASP A 41 -10.52 0.55 -32.57
C ASP A 41 -9.17 0.58 -33.30
N GLY A 42 -8.46 -0.55 -33.30
CA GLY A 42 -7.10 -0.68 -33.82
C GLY A 42 -5.98 -0.43 -32.79
N LEU A 43 -6.27 0.08 -31.61
CA LEU A 43 -5.28 0.18 -30.54
C LEU A 43 -4.95 -1.18 -29.94
N TYR A 44 -3.69 -1.38 -29.55
CA TYR A 44 -3.21 -2.65 -29.00
C TYR A 44 -2.72 -2.53 -27.55
N GLY A 45 -3.07 -3.50 -26.74
CA GLY A 45 -2.43 -3.77 -25.45
C GLY A 45 -2.40 -2.59 -24.46
N ALA A 46 -1.21 -2.12 -24.12
CA ALA A 46 -1.01 -1.05 -23.15
C ALA A 46 -1.54 0.30 -23.63
N GLU A 47 -1.39 0.60 -24.92
CA GLU A 47 -1.89 1.82 -25.52
C GLU A 47 -3.42 1.89 -25.43
N ALA A 48 -4.10 0.79 -25.76
CA ALA A 48 -5.54 0.67 -25.62
C ALA A 48 -6.01 0.91 -24.17
N LYS A 49 -5.32 0.31 -23.18
CA LYS A 49 -5.61 0.52 -21.76
C LYS A 49 -5.45 1.98 -21.34
N SER A 50 -4.37 2.64 -21.76
CA SER A 50 -4.13 4.05 -21.44
C SER A 50 -5.22 4.93 -22.01
N ALA A 51 -5.55 4.77 -23.30
CA ALA A 51 -6.58 5.55 -23.98
C ALA A 51 -7.95 5.42 -23.31
N VAL A 52 -8.36 4.19 -22.91
CA VAL A 52 -9.61 3.95 -22.18
C VAL A 52 -9.59 4.61 -20.80
N CYS A 53 -8.50 4.47 -20.04
CA CYS A 53 -8.39 5.12 -18.72
C CYS A 53 -8.51 6.64 -18.83
N GLU A 54 -7.77 7.25 -19.75
CA GLU A 54 -7.84 8.71 -19.98
C GLU A 54 -9.22 9.19 -20.39
N ALA A 55 -9.92 8.42 -21.22
CA ALA A 55 -11.29 8.76 -21.61
C ALA A 55 -12.27 8.69 -20.44
N LEU A 56 -12.15 7.67 -19.58
CA LEU A 56 -12.96 7.54 -18.37
C LEU A 56 -12.69 8.65 -17.35
N GLU A 57 -11.43 9.05 -17.19
CA GLU A 57 -11.04 10.17 -16.34
C GLU A 57 -11.61 11.50 -16.83
N LYS A 58 -11.55 11.76 -18.14
CA LYS A 58 -12.11 12.98 -18.76
C LYS A 58 -13.60 13.17 -18.53
N ILE A 59 -14.36 12.08 -18.50
CA ILE A 59 -15.82 12.12 -18.24
C ILE A 59 -16.18 11.92 -16.76
N GLY A 60 -15.18 11.80 -15.87
CA GLY A 60 -15.38 11.59 -14.43
C GLY A 60 -16.00 10.25 -14.06
N ALA A 61 -15.94 9.24 -14.94
CA ALA A 61 -16.53 7.92 -14.73
C ALA A 61 -15.59 6.93 -14.03
N GLY A 62 -14.28 7.23 -13.93
CA GLY A 62 -13.31 6.37 -13.28
C GLY A 62 -11.91 6.96 -13.31
N ASN A 63 -10.99 6.34 -12.55
CA ASN A 63 -9.57 6.70 -12.50
C ASN A 63 -8.72 5.44 -12.61
N GLY A 64 -7.52 5.58 -13.15
CA GLY A 64 -6.51 4.53 -13.06
C GLY A 64 -6.14 4.27 -11.59
N THR A 65 -6.13 3.00 -11.17
CA THR A 65 -5.72 2.60 -9.82
C THR A 65 -4.69 1.48 -9.86
N ILE A 66 -3.82 1.46 -8.86
CA ILE A 66 -2.85 0.38 -8.69
C ILE A 66 -3.37 -0.57 -7.60
N ASN A 67 -3.62 -1.82 -7.97
CA ASN A 67 -3.97 -2.86 -7.04
C ASN A 67 -2.75 -3.71 -6.71
N TRP A 68 -2.34 -3.71 -5.45
CA TRP A 68 -1.22 -4.51 -4.98
C TRP A 68 -1.62 -5.98 -4.82
N LYS A 69 -0.82 -6.91 -5.31
CA LYS A 69 -1.08 -8.35 -5.21
C LYS A 69 -0.81 -8.95 -3.82
N ILE A 70 -0.36 -8.13 -2.88
CA ILE A 70 -0.12 -8.57 -1.50
C ILE A 70 -1.44 -8.59 -0.73
N ARG A 71 -1.64 -9.62 0.09
CA ARG A 71 -2.79 -9.65 1.00
C ARG A 71 -2.55 -8.62 2.10
N PRO A 72 -3.55 -7.77 2.45
CA PRO A 72 -3.41 -6.86 3.56
C PRO A 72 -3.23 -7.64 4.87
N TRP A 73 -2.30 -7.17 5.72
CA TRP A 73 -2.10 -7.69 7.08
C TRP A 73 -1.90 -6.50 8.02
N LEU A 74 -2.17 -6.71 9.31
CA LEU A 74 -1.90 -5.70 10.31
C LEU A 74 -0.39 -5.63 10.56
N ILE A 75 0.18 -4.44 10.39
CA ILE A 75 1.61 -4.19 10.59
C ILE A 75 1.98 -4.18 12.08
N SER A 76 1.06 -3.78 12.94
CA SER A 76 1.29 -3.57 14.37
C SER A 76 1.25 -4.84 15.19
N ARG A 77 2.12 -4.93 16.22
CA ARG A 77 2.20 -6.01 17.19
C ARG A 77 2.29 -5.44 18.59
N GLN A 78 1.50 -5.95 19.50
CA GLN A 78 1.43 -5.59 20.92
C GLN A 78 2.45 -6.41 21.71
N ARG A 79 3.73 -6.03 21.61
CA ARG A 79 4.85 -6.73 22.24
C ARG A 79 6.01 -5.77 22.49
N TYR A 80 6.84 -6.11 23.47
CA TYR A 80 8.00 -5.30 23.82
C TYR A 80 9.06 -5.23 22.71
N TRP A 81 9.41 -6.37 22.12
CA TRP A 81 10.48 -6.48 21.13
C TRP A 81 9.99 -6.21 19.70
N GLY A 82 10.87 -5.70 18.87
CA GLY A 82 10.60 -5.32 17.48
C GLY A 82 10.88 -3.85 17.26
N THR A 83 10.73 -3.38 16.01
CA THR A 83 10.93 -1.98 15.67
C THR A 83 9.71 -1.16 16.10
N PRO A 84 9.86 -0.17 16.99
CA PRO A 84 8.74 0.71 17.37
C PRO A 84 8.19 1.45 16.15
N ILE A 85 6.86 1.62 16.11
CA ILE A 85 6.21 2.40 15.07
C ILE A 85 6.42 3.89 15.41
N PRO A 86 7.08 4.69 14.54
CA PRO A 86 7.50 6.05 14.86
C PRO A 86 6.35 7.07 14.71
N ILE A 87 5.29 6.87 15.50
CA ILE A 87 4.09 7.74 15.49
C ILE A 87 3.81 8.25 16.92
N ILE A 88 3.34 9.47 17.02
CA ILE A 88 2.86 10.12 18.23
C ILE A 88 1.40 10.50 18.03
N HIS A 89 0.54 10.10 18.96
CA HIS A 89 -0.89 10.41 18.96
C HIS A 89 -1.16 11.65 19.79
N CYS A 90 -1.57 12.72 19.13
CA CYS A 90 -1.90 14.00 19.75
C CYS A 90 -3.39 14.30 19.60
N ASP A 91 -4.08 14.65 20.68
CA ASP A 91 -5.51 14.98 20.66
C ASP A 91 -5.86 16.16 19.73
N SER A 92 -4.92 17.09 19.55
CA SER A 92 -5.11 18.27 18.70
C SER A 92 -4.67 18.07 17.25
N CYS A 93 -3.63 17.25 17.01
CA CYS A 93 -2.97 17.10 15.69
C CYS A 93 -3.22 15.76 15.02
N GLY A 94 -3.82 14.79 15.73
CA GLY A 94 -3.98 13.42 15.28
C GLY A 94 -2.67 12.63 15.34
N ALA A 95 -2.49 11.68 14.42
CA ALA A 95 -1.25 10.93 14.27
C ALA A 95 -0.15 11.82 13.66
N VAL A 96 0.96 11.96 14.37
CA VAL A 96 2.10 12.80 13.97
C VAL A 96 3.35 11.91 13.91
N PRO A 97 4.13 11.91 12.83
CA PRO A 97 5.38 11.14 12.77
C PRO A 97 6.41 11.70 13.75
N VAL A 98 7.24 10.82 14.29
CA VAL A 98 8.44 11.21 15.04
C VAL A 98 9.39 11.92 14.07
N PRO A 99 9.97 13.08 14.42
CA PRO A 99 10.95 13.77 13.58
C PRO A 99 12.15 12.89 13.24
N GLU A 100 12.74 13.08 12.06
CA GLU A 100 13.87 12.27 11.58
C GLU A 100 15.11 12.37 12.47
N ASP A 101 15.35 13.54 13.06
CA ASP A 101 16.46 13.79 14.00
C ASP A 101 16.26 13.11 15.36
N GLN A 102 15.09 12.54 15.64
CA GLN A 102 14.77 11.74 16.83
C GLN A 102 14.67 10.25 16.54
N LEU A 103 15.05 9.80 15.36
CA LEU A 103 15.14 8.40 15.01
C LEU A 103 16.57 7.86 15.28
N PRO A 104 16.67 6.57 15.61
CA PRO A 104 15.62 5.59 15.83
C PRO A 104 14.87 5.78 17.15
N VAL A 105 13.60 5.33 17.20
CA VAL A 105 12.87 5.24 18.46
C VAL A 105 13.42 4.06 19.27
N GLU A 106 14.11 4.34 20.37
CA GLU A 106 14.68 3.30 21.22
C GLU A 106 13.66 2.67 22.15
N LEU A 107 13.76 1.34 22.36
CA LEU A 107 12.91 0.64 23.31
C LEU A 107 13.30 1.00 24.75
N PRO A 108 12.31 1.24 25.65
CA PRO A 108 12.57 1.58 27.04
C PRO A 108 13.06 0.37 27.83
N ARG A 109 13.80 0.63 28.92
CA ARG A 109 14.33 -0.43 29.81
C ARG A 109 13.55 -0.58 31.10
N ASP A 110 12.59 0.29 31.37
CA ASP A 110 11.77 0.38 32.58
C ASP A 110 10.40 -0.27 32.45
N VAL A 111 10.24 -1.23 31.53
CA VAL A 111 8.99 -1.94 31.29
C VAL A 111 8.71 -3.03 32.33
N ILE A 112 7.43 -3.29 32.60
CA ILE A 112 6.97 -4.35 33.47
C ILE A 112 6.38 -5.49 32.63
N PHE A 113 6.89 -6.70 32.82
CA PHE A 113 6.38 -7.91 32.15
C PHE A 113 5.47 -8.69 33.13
N ASP A 114 4.24 -8.27 33.24
CA ASP A 114 3.23 -8.91 34.13
C ASP A 114 2.34 -9.94 33.41
N GLY A 115 2.58 -10.16 32.12
CA GLY A 115 1.78 -11.04 31.26
C GLY A 115 0.42 -10.48 30.86
N LYS A 116 0.17 -9.19 31.09
CA LYS A 116 -1.09 -8.52 30.76
C LYS A 116 -0.83 -7.33 29.82
N GLY A 117 -1.53 -7.32 28.69
CA GLY A 117 -1.48 -6.19 27.76
C GLY A 117 -0.12 -6.03 27.05
N ASN A 118 0.11 -4.82 26.54
CA ASN A 118 1.35 -4.46 25.87
C ASN A 118 2.39 -3.94 26.89
N PRO A 119 3.54 -4.59 27.06
CA PRO A 119 4.55 -4.14 28.05
C PRO A 119 5.03 -2.71 27.84
N LEU A 120 5.04 -2.19 26.61
CA LEU A 120 5.47 -0.82 26.32
C LEU A 120 4.53 0.25 26.91
N GLU A 121 3.27 -0.09 27.16
CA GLU A 121 2.33 0.81 27.84
C GLU A 121 2.65 1.01 29.32
N THR A 122 3.48 0.13 29.92
CA THR A 122 3.86 0.23 31.32
C THR A 122 5.01 1.23 31.57
N SER A 123 5.71 1.66 30.53
CA SER A 123 6.77 2.67 30.62
C SER A 123 6.20 4.07 30.42
N GLU A 124 6.03 4.82 31.51
CA GLU A 124 5.54 6.21 31.42
C GLU A 124 6.48 7.11 30.63
N SER A 125 7.79 6.89 30.75
CA SER A 125 8.81 7.66 30.04
C SER A 125 8.78 7.45 28.52
N PHE A 126 8.40 6.26 28.07
CA PHE A 126 8.23 5.95 26.65
C PHE A 126 6.89 6.45 26.12
N LEU A 127 5.82 6.23 26.88
CA LEU A 127 4.45 6.53 26.47
C LEU A 127 4.17 8.03 26.39
N ASN A 128 4.55 8.79 27.44
CA ASN A 128 4.19 10.19 27.56
C ASN A 128 5.28 11.07 26.93
N VAL A 129 4.92 11.77 25.88
CA VAL A 129 5.82 12.63 25.09
C VAL A 129 5.11 13.91 24.69
N ASP A 130 5.88 14.91 24.30
CA ASP A 130 5.31 16.12 23.72
C ASP A 130 5.08 15.94 22.21
N CYS A 131 3.99 16.50 21.72
CA CYS A 131 3.70 16.50 20.28
C CYS A 131 4.72 17.35 19.53
N PRO A 132 5.46 16.82 18.55
CA PRO A 132 6.48 17.59 17.82
C PRO A 132 5.89 18.70 16.96
N LYS A 133 4.59 18.66 16.68
CA LYS A 133 3.91 19.67 15.86
C LYS A 133 3.37 20.85 16.68
N CYS A 134 2.85 20.63 17.89
CA CYS A 134 2.20 21.67 18.68
C CYS A 134 2.71 21.83 20.11
N GLY A 135 3.65 20.98 20.57
CA GLY A 135 4.25 21.03 21.90
C GLY A 135 3.31 20.64 23.06
N LYS A 136 2.10 20.17 22.77
CA LYS A 136 1.17 19.72 23.82
C LYS A 136 1.48 18.29 24.23
N PRO A 137 1.10 17.87 25.47
CA PRO A 137 1.20 16.47 25.89
C PRO A 137 0.52 15.54 24.90
N ALA A 138 1.17 14.45 24.58
CA ALA A 138 0.75 13.44 23.60
C ALA A 138 1.23 12.07 24.04
N LYS A 139 0.81 11.02 23.32
CA LYS A 139 1.21 9.63 23.60
C LYS A 139 1.94 9.05 22.42
N ARG A 140 3.08 8.40 22.69
CA ARG A 140 3.79 7.62 21.70
C ARG A 140 3.01 6.35 21.36
N GLU A 141 3.09 5.91 20.11
CA GLU A 141 2.63 4.59 19.71
C GLU A 141 3.41 3.49 20.44
N THR A 142 2.70 2.54 21.04
CA THR A 142 3.29 1.45 21.82
C THR A 142 3.38 0.14 21.07
N ASP A 143 2.79 0.05 19.89
CA ASP A 143 2.94 -1.11 19.04
C ASP A 143 4.31 -1.12 18.33
N THR A 144 4.81 -2.33 18.09
CA THR A 144 6.00 -2.56 17.28
C THR A 144 5.61 -3.12 15.91
N MET A 145 6.48 -2.97 14.92
CA MET A 145 6.24 -3.50 13.59
C MET A 145 6.35 -5.03 13.57
N ASP A 146 5.58 -5.66 12.71
CA ASP A 146 5.74 -7.08 12.37
C ASP A 146 7.15 -7.34 11.85
N THR A 147 7.76 -8.45 12.28
CA THR A 147 9.12 -8.84 11.87
C THR A 147 9.29 -9.02 10.37
N PHE A 148 8.20 -9.26 9.63
CA PHE A 148 8.25 -9.31 8.17
C PHE A 148 8.67 -7.95 7.58
N VAL A 149 8.25 -6.83 8.19
CA VAL A 149 8.66 -5.49 7.76
C VAL A 149 10.16 -5.32 7.94
N ASP A 150 10.70 -5.67 9.11
CA ASP A 150 12.15 -5.59 9.40
C ASP A 150 12.94 -6.48 8.45
N SER A 151 12.53 -7.73 8.30
CA SER A 151 13.22 -8.71 7.48
C SER A 151 13.17 -8.40 5.98
N SER A 152 12.21 -7.62 5.52
CA SER A 152 12.11 -7.24 4.11
C SER A 152 13.21 -6.28 3.63
N TRP A 153 13.92 -5.63 4.56
CA TRP A 153 14.97 -4.64 4.27
C TRP A 153 16.40 -5.19 4.36
N TYR A 154 16.58 -6.46 4.73
CA TYR A 154 17.92 -7.05 5.00
C TYR A 154 18.89 -6.91 3.82
N PHE A 155 18.42 -7.00 2.60
CA PHE A 155 19.24 -6.94 1.40
C PHE A 155 19.87 -5.55 1.21
N LEU A 156 19.24 -4.47 1.66
CA LEU A 156 19.83 -3.13 1.63
C LEU A 156 21.02 -3.04 2.59
N ARG A 157 20.94 -3.72 3.75
CA ARG A 157 22.06 -3.77 4.70
C ARG A 157 23.30 -4.45 4.13
N PHE A 158 23.13 -5.39 3.22
CA PHE A 158 24.27 -6.05 2.55
C PHE A 158 25.04 -5.12 1.61
N THR A 159 24.42 -4.07 1.09
CA THR A 159 25.11 -3.11 0.22
C THR A 159 26.04 -2.19 1.00
N ASP A 160 25.80 -1.99 2.28
CA ASP A 160 26.64 -1.20 3.18
C ASP A 160 26.63 -1.80 4.61
N SER A 161 27.26 -2.96 4.75
CA SER A 161 27.31 -3.71 6.00
C SER A 161 28.15 -3.04 7.10
N MET A 162 29.07 -2.14 6.71
CA MET A 162 29.99 -1.46 7.61
C MET A 162 29.46 -0.10 8.09
N GLN A 163 28.34 0.38 7.55
CA GLN A 163 27.74 1.63 7.97
C GLN A 163 27.27 1.55 9.44
N THR A 164 27.83 2.43 10.26
CA THR A 164 27.54 2.57 11.69
C THR A 164 26.85 3.90 12.04
N GLU A 165 26.79 4.82 11.09
CA GLU A 165 26.08 6.10 11.24
C GLU A 165 24.64 5.95 10.76
N ASN A 166 23.69 6.54 11.49
CA ASN A 166 22.27 6.54 11.16
C ASN A 166 21.93 7.67 10.19
#